data_6c83bcdbb498e001cd248979e09c4e05
#
_entry.id   6c83bcdbb498e001cd248979e09c4e05
#
_cell.length_a   1.000
_cell.length_b   1.000
_cell.length_c   1.000
_cell.angle_alpha   90.00
_cell.angle_beta   90.00
_cell.angle_gamma   90.00
#
_symmetry.space_group_name_H-M   'P 1'
#
loop_
_entity.id
_entity.type
_entity.pdbx_description
1 polymer ?
#
loop_
_entity_poly.entity_id
_entity_poly.type
_entity_poly.pdbx_seq_one_letter_code
_entity_poly.pdbx_strand_id
1 'polypeptide(L)'
;MEPNSPIPSAEGMHLRRLRDLTEFEVADGSPDVRGWAVRGGDGAKFGDVSELIVEEEALKVRYLDVELDSSLNVNRHERHILIPVGVAALDEEGDNVFVPSLNKEAVLDYPPYEEIRITREYEEAMLRSLKLPLPEGRSGSFYDQDSYNEQRFYHNRRPAAHEGLRRRDPEA
;
A
#
# COMPACT_ATOMS: atom_id res chain seq x y z
N MET A 1 5.06 4.72 -21.01
CA MET A 1 3.83 4.96 -20.23
C MET A 1 3.78 6.44 -19.86
N GLU A 2 2.65 7.08 -20.10
CA GLU A 2 2.49 8.48 -19.75
C GLU A 2 2.41 8.64 -18.24
N PRO A 3 3.00 9.73 -17.69
CA PRO A 3 3.11 9.89 -16.24
C PRO A 3 1.80 9.88 -15.47
N ASN A 4 0.70 10.27 -16.07
CA ASN A 4 -0.59 10.38 -15.39
C ASN A 4 -1.59 9.29 -15.78
N SER A 5 -1.14 8.24 -16.44
CA SER A 5 -2.06 7.16 -16.81
C SER A 5 -2.47 6.35 -15.58
N PRO A 6 -3.76 6.03 -15.45
CA PRO A 6 -4.20 5.15 -14.35
C PRO A 6 -3.56 3.77 -14.46
N ILE A 7 -3.35 3.15 -13.32
CA ILE A 7 -2.92 1.76 -13.27
C ILE A 7 -4.14 0.91 -13.59
N PRO A 8 -4.09 0.05 -14.61
CA PRO A 8 -5.23 -0.80 -14.92
C PRO A 8 -5.57 -1.73 -13.76
N SER A 9 -6.84 -1.88 -13.48
CA SER A 9 -7.32 -2.81 -12.47
C SER A 9 -8.43 -3.68 -13.03
N ALA A 10 -8.70 -4.79 -12.33
CA ALA A 10 -9.64 -5.80 -12.81
C ALA A 10 -11.09 -5.32 -12.83
N GLU A 11 -11.44 -4.30 -12.09
CA GLU A 11 -12.81 -3.80 -11.98
C GLU A 11 -13.03 -2.47 -12.69
N GLY A 12 -12.08 -2.05 -13.50
CA GLY A 12 -12.17 -0.76 -14.16
C GLY A 12 -11.99 0.42 -13.24
N MET A 13 -11.72 0.17 -11.97
CA MET A 13 -11.36 1.21 -11.03
C MET A 13 -9.98 1.74 -11.34
N HIS A 14 -9.78 3.01 -11.07
CA HIS A 14 -8.50 3.64 -11.34
C HIS A 14 -7.63 3.66 -10.09
N LEU A 15 -6.64 2.78 -10.06
CA LEU A 15 -5.59 2.83 -9.06
C LEU A 15 -4.46 3.68 -9.63
N ARG A 16 -3.98 4.63 -8.83
CA ARG A 16 -2.95 5.56 -9.26
C ARG A 16 -1.89 5.70 -8.18
N ARG A 17 -0.67 5.98 -8.61
CA ARG A 17 0.38 6.35 -7.70
C ARG A 17 0.10 7.76 -7.18
N LEU A 18 0.31 7.99 -5.89
CA LEU A 18 0.07 9.33 -5.33
C LEU A 18 0.89 10.39 -6.04
N ARG A 19 2.12 10.07 -6.45
CA ARG A 19 2.96 11.03 -7.18
C ARG A 19 2.35 11.51 -8.50
N ASP A 20 1.44 10.73 -9.07
CA ASP A 20 0.77 11.09 -10.32
C ASP A 20 -0.52 11.89 -10.08
N LEU A 21 -0.95 12.03 -8.83
CA LEU A 21 -2.10 12.81 -8.43
C LEU A 21 -1.63 14.18 -7.93
N THR A 22 -1.29 15.08 -8.85
CA THR A 22 -0.64 16.35 -8.53
C THR A 22 -1.49 17.29 -7.69
N GLU A 23 -2.81 17.08 -7.66
CA GLU A 23 -3.73 17.91 -6.87
C GLU A 23 -3.92 17.41 -5.43
N PHE A 24 -3.32 16.28 -5.08
CA PHE A 24 -3.54 15.64 -3.78
C PHE A 24 -2.21 15.35 -3.09
N GLU A 25 -2.26 15.33 -1.78
CA GLU A 25 -1.13 14.96 -0.93
C GLU A 25 -1.68 14.29 0.33
N VAL A 26 -0.80 13.71 1.13
CA VAL A 26 -1.21 13.13 2.41
C VAL A 26 -1.72 14.23 3.33
N ALA A 27 -2.88 13.99 3.97
CA ALA A 27 -3.53 14.98 4.81
C ALA A 27 -2.67 15.34 6.05
N ASP A 28 -2.83 16.56 6.53
CA ASP A 28 -2.20 16.99 7.79
C ASP A 28 -2.65 16.07 8.93
N GLY A 29 -1.73 15.69 9.79
CA GLY A 29 -2.01 14.76 10.87
C GLY A 29 -1.76 13.31 10.52
N SER A 30 -1.72 12.96 9.23
CA SER A 30 -1.30 11.65 8.75
C SER A 30 0.12 11.76 8.21
N PRO A 31 1.03 10.85 8.55
CA PRO A 31 2.37 10.91 8.02
C PRO A 31 2.41 10.45 6.56
N ASP A 32 3.28 11.08 5.78
CA ASP A 32 3.60 10.56 4.45
C ASP A 32 4.70 9.52 4.65
N VAL A 33 4.33 8.26 4.56
CA VAL A 33 5.23 7.16 4.88
C VAL A 33 6.18 6.78 3.75
N ARG A 34 6.12 7.47 2.62
CA ARG A 34 7.05 7.19 1.51
C ARG A 34 8.48 7.42 2.00
N GLY A 35 9.34 6.43 1.75
CA GLY A 35 10.72 6.44 2.23
C GLY A 35 10.92 5.78 3.59
N TRP A 36 9.86 5.43 4.30
CA TRP A 36 9.98 4.78 5.61
C TRP A 36 10.39 3.32 5.47
N ALA A 37 11.14 2.83 6.46
CA ALA A 37 11.52 1.42 6.52
C ALA A 37 10.29 0.55 6.76
N VAL A 38 10.25 -0.62 6.13
CA VAL A 38 9.19 -1.61 6.33
C VAL A 38 9.80 -2.81 7.04
N ARG A 39 9.18 -3.17 8.17
CA ARG A 39 9.64 -4.27 9.03
C ARG A 39 8.57 -5.34 9.17
N GLY A 40 9.02 -6.57 9.28
CA GLY A 40 8.12 -7.70 9.53
C GLY A 40 7.79 -7.89 11.00
N GLY A 41 7.05 -8.97 11.28
CA GLY A 41 6.65 -9.32 12.64
C GLY A 41 7.83 -9.64 13.57
N ASP A 42 8.97 -9.99 13.02
CA ASP A 42 10.21 -10.23 13.76
C ASP A 42 11.02 -8.95 14.01
N GLY A 43 10.53 -7.80 13.56
CA GLY A 43 11.21 -6.52 13.69
C GLY A 43 12.30 -6.26 12.65
N ALA A 44 12.64 -7.24 11.83
CA ALA A 44 13.69 -7.07 10.82
C ALA A 44 13.16 -6.30 9.61
N LYS A 45 13.97 -5.35 9.14
CA LYS A 45 13.64 -4.57 7.95
C LYS A 45 13.76 -5.44 6.70
N PHE A 46 12.76 -5.37 5.81
CA PHE A 46 12.82 -6.07 4.53
C PHE A 46 12.64 -5.16 3.31
N GLY A 47 12.38 -3.88 3.51
CA GLY A 47 12.24 -2.96 2.40
C GLY A 47 11.94 -1.54 2.85
N ASP A 48 11.58 -0.69 1.89
CA ASP A 48 11.19 0.70 2.12
C ASP A 48 9.92 1.00 1.33
N VAL A 49 9.07 1.88 1.87
CA VAL A 49 7.87 2.32 1.15
C VAL A 49 8.31 3.20 -0.02
N SER A 50 8.05 2.74 -1.23
CA SER A 50 8.41 3.45 -2.46
C SER A 50 7.30 4.41 -2.88
N GLU A 51 6.03 4.01 -2.72
CA GLU A 51 4.91 4.80 -3.20
C GLU A 51 3.61 4.36 -2.50
N LEU A 52 2.61 5.22 -2.57
CA LEU A 52 1.25 4.90 -2.14
C LEU A 52 0.39 4.72 -3.38
N ILE A 53 -0.40 3.65 -3.40
CA ILE A 53 -1.33 3.37 -4.48
C ILE A 53 -2.73 3.74 -4.01
N VAL A 54 -3.37 4.62 -4.76
CA VAL A 54 -4.61 5.28 -4.39
C VAL A 54 -5.74 4.83 -5.32
N GLU A 55 -6.89 4.54 -4.74
CA GLU A 55 -8.12 4.39 -5.50
C GLU A 55 -8.67 5.79 -5.75
N GLU A 56 -8.65 6.23 -7.01
CA GLU A 56 -8.93 7.62 -7.36
C GLU A 56 -10.36 8.06 -6.99
N GLU A 57 -11.33 7.22 -7.26
CA GLU A 57 -12.74 7.56 -6.99
C GLU A 57 -13.03 7.77 -5.51
N ALA A 58 -12.44 6.93 -4.66
CA ALA A 58 -12.64 7.02 -3.22
C ALA A 58 -11.66 7.95 -2.53
N LEU A 59 -10.57 8.32 -3.20
CA LEU A 59 -9.44 9.06 -2.65
C LEU A 59 -8.90 8.38 -1.39
N LYS A 60 -8.73 7.07 -1.47
CA LYS A 60 -8.24 6.25 -0.36
C LYS A 60 -6.97 5.52 -0.78
N VAL A 61 -6.01 5.47 0.12
CA VAL A 61 -4.84 4.63 -0.07
C VAL A 61 -5.28 3.17 0.09
N ARG A 62 -4.93 2.35 -0.89
CA ARG A 62 -5.28 0.92 -0.87
C ARG A 62 -4.06 0.02 -0.70
N TYR A 63 -2.91 0.44 -1.21
CA TYR A 63 -1.68 -0.34 -1.12
C TYR A 63 -0.50 0.53 -0.77
N LEU A 64 0.45 -0.08 -0.08
CA LEU A 64 1.82 0.44 0.01
C LEU A 64 2.65 -0.33 -1.03
N ASP A 65 3.33 0.40 -1.89
CA ASP A 65 4.30 -0.17 -2.81
C ASP A 65 5.64 -0.21 -2.08
N VAL A 66 6.13 -1.41 -1.82
CA VAL A 66 7.35 -1.62 -1.04
C VAL A 66 8.46 -2.12 -1.95
N GLU A 67 9.56 -1.40 -1.98
CA GLU A 67 10.78 -1.86 -2.65
C GLU A 67 11.57 -2.73 -1.68
N LEU A 68 11.81 -3.97 -2.05
CA LEU A 68 12.53 -4.91 -1.20
C LEU A 68 14.02 -4.58 -1.13
N ASP A 69 14.62 -4.86 0.01
CA ASP A 69 16.06 -4.64 0.20
C ASP A 69 16.89 -5.44 -0.78
N SER A 70 17.96 -4.82 -1.25
CA SER A 70 18.92 -5.48 -2.15
C SER A 70 19.57 -6.70 -1.52
N SER A 71 19.65 -6.76 -0.19
CA SER A 71 20.19 -7.90 0.54
C SER A 71 19.39 -9.18 0.36
N LEU A 72 18.14 -9.07 -0.11
CA LEU A 72 17.29 -10.25 -0.33
C LEU A 72 17.60 -10.95 -1.65
N ASN A 73 18.45 -10.39 -2.49
CA ASN A 73 18.89 -10.97 -3.77
C ASN A 73 17.75 -11.37 -4.71
N VAL A 74 16.65 -10.62 -4.69
CA VAL A 74 15.56 -10.86 -5.63
C VAL A 74 15.89 -10.25 -6.99
N ASN A 75 15.28 -10.78 -8.04
CA ASN A 75 15.43 -10.25 -9.39
C ASN A 75 14.92 -8.82 -9.48
N ARG A 76 15.46 -8.04 -10.44
CA ARG A 76 15.02 -6.67 -10.65
C ARG A 76 13.49 -6.55 -10.81
N HIS A 77 12.89 -7.49 -11.53
CA HIS A 77 11.44 -7.49 -11.79
C HIS A 77 10.60 -7.94 -10.60
N GLU A 78 11.23 -8.50 -9.58
CA GLU A 78 10.55 -9.01 -8.38
C GLU A 78 10.85 -8.15 -7.16
N ARG A 79 11.45 -6.97 -7.36
CA ARG A 79 11.91 -6.13 -6.26
C ARG A 79 10.78 -5.37 -5.54
N HIS A 80 9.63 -5.20 -6.17
CA HIS A 80 8.51 -4.50 -5.57
C HIS A 80 7.41 -5.47 -5.19
N ILE A 81 6.75 -5.19 -4.06
CA ILE A 81 5.54 -5.90 -3.64
C ILE A 81 4.51 -4.86 -3.21
N LEU A 82 3.22 -5.23 -3.30
CA LEU A 82 2.14 -4.40 -2.79
C LEU A 82 1.61 -4.98 -1.50
N ILE A 83 1.46 -4.12 -0.50
CA ILE A 83 0.91 -4.51 0.80
C ILE A 83 -0.44 -3.81 0.97
N PRO A 84 -1.55 -4.54 1.19
CA PRO A 84 -2.82 -3.90 1.50
C PRO A 84 -2.65 -3.00 2.73
N VAL A 85 -3.11 -1.77 2.64
CA VAL A 85 -2.82 -0.74 3.65
C VAL A 85 -3.30 -1.12 5.05
N GLY A 86 -4.42 -1.84 5.14
CA GLY A 86 -5.02 -2.18 6.43
C GLY A 86 -4.30 -3.28 7.20
N VAL A 87 -3.33 -3.99 6.59
CA VAL A 87 -2.54 -5.01 7.30
C VAL A 87 -1.24 -4.45 7.86
N ALA A 88 -0.97 -3.19 7.59
CA ALA A 88 0.24 -2.52 8.08
C ALA A 88 -0.08 -1.63 9.28
N ALA A 89 0.93 -1.33 10.07
CA ALA A 89 0.82 -0.47 11.23
C ALA A 89 1.99 0.52 11.26
N LEU A 90 1.76 1.69 11.87
CA LEU A 90 2.79 2.71 11.99
C LEU A 90 3.55 2.55 13.30
N ASP A 91 4.84 2.85 13.27
CA ASP A 91 5.65 2.96 14.48
C ASP A 91 5.39 4.32 15.13
N GLU A 92 5.14 4.32 16.44
CA GLU A 92 4.90 5.55 17.18
C GLU A 92 6.18 6.35 17.45
N GLU A 93 7.32 5.70 17.48
CA GLU A 93 8.58 6.31 17.91
C GLU A 93 9.58 6.55 16.79
N GLY A 94 9.33 6.03 15.60
CA GLY A 94 10.26 6.18 14.49
C GLY A 94 9.56 6.13 13.15
N ASP A 95 10.31 6.26 12.10
CA ASP A 95 9.78 6.23 10.74
C ASP A 95 9.79 4.80 10.20
N ASN A 96 8.98 3.95 10.82
CA ASN A 96 8.85 2.56 10.41
C ASN A 96 7.40 2.20 10.14
N VAL A 97 7.22 1.30 9.18
CA VAL A 97 5.95 0.64 8.92
C VAL A 97 6.13 -0.83 9.27
N PHE A 98 5.22 -1.36 10.08
CA PHE A 98 5.25 -2.77 10.44
C PHE A 98 4.20 -3.55 9.66
N VAL A 99 4.59 -4.72 9.15
CA VAL A 99 3.67 -5.68 8.54
C VAL A 99 3.81 -6.99 9.31
N PRO A 100 3.04 -7.15 10.41
CA PRO A 100 3.24 -8.28 11.33
C PRO A 100 3.10 -9.66 10.69
N SER A 101 2.33 -9.75 9.60
CA SER A 101 2.09 -11.02 8.92
C SER A 101 3.21 -11.44 7.97
N LEU A 102 4.23 -10.61 7.78
CA LEU A 102 5.35 -10.90 6.88
C LEU A 102 6.69 -10.86 7.62
N ASN A 103 7.70 -11.43 7.00
CA ASN A 103 9.10 -11.33 7.41
C ASN A 103 9.97 -11.49 6.16
N LYS A 104 11.29 -11.44 6.32
CA LYS A 104 12.20 -11.55 5.19
C LYS A 104 12.05 -12.85 4.39
N GLU A 105 11.74 -13.93 5.09
CA GLU A 105 11.54 -15.22 4.44
C GLU A 105 10.23 -15.26 3.65
N ALA A 106 9.15 -14.81 4.27
CA ALA A 106 7.83 -14.83 3.65
C ALA A 106 7.72 -13.94 2.42
N VAL A 107 8.44 -12.80 2.39
CA VAL A 107 8.38 -11.91 1.23
C VAL A 107 9.01 -12.53 -0.01
N LEU A 108 9.89 -13.52 0.13
CA LEU A 108 10.48 -14.20 -1.02
C LEU A 108 9.44 -15.02 -1.80
N ASP A 109 8.40 -15.46 -1.13
CA ASP A 109 7.29 -16.20 -1.74
C ASP A 109 6.07 -15.34 -2.01
N TYR A 110 6.14 -14.05 -1.68
CA TYR A 110 5.04 -13.12 -1.86
C TYR A 110 4.95 -12.70 -3.34
N PRO A 111 3.73 -12.55 -3.89
CA PRO A 111 3.59 -12.18 -5.31
C PRO A 111 4.27 -10.83 -5.61
N PRO A 112 5.20 -10.80 -6.56
CA PRO A 112 5.88 -9.54 -6.91
C PRO A 112 4.98 -8.62 -7.72
N TYR A 113 5.18 -7.31 -7.56
CA TYR A 113 4.50 -6.29 -8.34
C TYR A 113 5.46 -5.76 -9.41
N GLU A 114 5.11 -5.98 -10.67
CA GLU A 114 5.97 -5.58 -11.79
C GLU A 114 5.67 -4.19 -12.34
N GLU A 115 4.82 -3.44 -11.65
CA GLU A 115 4.43 -2.07 -12.02
C GLU A 115 3.70 -1.93 -13.35
N ILE A 116 3.20 -3.05 -13.90
CA ILE A 116 2.52 -3.05 -15.19
C ILE A 116 1.01 -2.92 -15.02
N ARG A 117 0.41 -3.81 -14.23
CA ARG A 117 -1.03 -3.76 -13.98
C ARG A 117 -1.36 -4.53 -12.71
N ILE A 118 -2.41 -4.08 -12.04
CA ILE A 118 -2.94 -4.74 -10.86
C ILE A 118 -4.22 -5.47 -11.30
N THR A 119 -4.15 -6.80 -11.35
CA THR A 119 -5.29 -7.61 -11.73
C THR A 119 -5.97 -8.15 -10.48
N ARG A 120 -7.24 -8.55 -10.62
CA ARG A 120 -7.95 -9.21 -9.53
C ARG A 120 -7.23 -10.50 -9.10
N GLU A 121 -6.69 -11.23 -10.03
CA GLU A 121 -5.94 -12.45 -9.74
C GLU A 121 -4.71 -12.15 -8.88
N TYR A 122 -4.02 -11.06 -9.17
CA TYR A 122 -2.89 -10.61 -8.37
C TYR A 122 -3.35 -10.22 -6.96
N GLU A 123 -4.44 -9.46 -6.85
CA GLU A 123 -4.98 -9.03 -5.55
C GLU A 123 -5.41 -10.23 -4.70
N GLU A 124 -6.04 -11.22 -5.31
CA GLU A 124 -6.41 -12.44 -4.60
C GLU A 124 -5.19 -13.25 -4.17
N ALA A 125 -4.15 -13.31 -5.01
CA ALA A 125 -2.91 -13.99 -4.66
C ALA A 125 -2.24 -13.35 -3.45
N MET A 126 -2.25 -12.01 -3.38
CA MET A 126 -1.74 -11.29 -2.21
C MET A 126 -2.51 -11.64 -0.94
N LEU A 127 -3.84 -11.63 -1.02
CA LEU A 127 -4.67 -11.96 0.13
C LEU A 127 -4.41 -13.40 0.61
N ARG A 128 -4.25 -14.33 -0.30
CA ARG A 128 -3.92 -15.71 0.06
C ARG A 128 -2.56 -15.82 0.74
N SER A 129 -1.57 -15.10 0.23
CA SER A 129 -0.24 -15.08 0.84
C SER A 129 -0.25 -14.53 2.25
N LEU A 130 -1.15 -13.59 2.53
CA LEU A 130 -1.31 -13.00 3.85
C LEU A 130 -2.29 -13.79 4.72
N LYS A 131 -2.84 -14.88 4.19
CA LYS A 131 -3.84 -15.71 4.88
C LYS A 131 -5.10 -14.93 5.25
N LEU A 132 -5.48 -13.99 4.38
CA LEU A 132 -6.68 -13.19 4.55
C LEU A 132 -7.83 -13.76 3.76
N PRO A 133 -9.07 -13.54 4.22
CA PRO A 133 -10.24 -14.01 3.47
C PRO A 133 -10.38 -13.27 2.16
N LEU A 134 -10.83 -13.97 1.13
CA LEU A 134 -11.20 -13.35 -0.13
C LEU A 134 -12.58 -12.73 0.03
N PRO A 135 -12.84 -11.58 -0.60
CA PRO A 135 -14.17 -10.99 -0.55
C PRO A 135 -15.21 -11.93 -1.17
N GLU A 136 -16.31 -12.14 -0.46
CA GLU A 136 -17.42 -12.94 -0.95
C GLU A 136 -18.56 -12.03 -1.38
N GLY A 137 -19.25 -12.43 -2.43
CA GLY A 137 -20.43 -11.72 -2.88
C GLY A 137 -20.13 -10.62 -3.87
N ARG A 138 -21.21 -9.96 -4.30
CA ARG A 138 -21.16 -8.99 -5.37
C ARG A 138 -21.57 -7.59 -4.93
N SER A 139 -21.93 -7.43 -3.68
CA SER A 139 -22.31 -6.15 -3.13
C SER A 139 -21.10 -5.49 -2.49
N GLY A 140 -20.89 -4.24 -2.80
CA GLY A 140 -19.76 -3.49 -2.26
C GLY A 140 -18.50 -3.65 -3.08
N SER A 141 -17.55 -2.82 -2.76
CA SER A 141 -16.26 -2.82 -3.41
C SER A 141 -15.35 -3.90 -2.83
N PHE A 142 -14.47 -4.44 -3.65
CA PHE A 142 -13.40 -5.32 -3.21
C PHE A 142 -12.62 -4.69 -2.05
N TYR A 143 -12.48 -3.36 -2.05
CA TYR A 143 -11.69 -2.63 -1.07
C TYR A 143 -12.45 -2.25 0.20
N ASP A 144 -13.69 -2.72 0.36
CA ASP A 144 -14.48 -2.42 1.57
C ASP A 144 -14.11 -3.28 2.78
N GLN A 145 -13.17 -4.19 2.64
CA GLN A 145 -12.74 -5.05 3.74
C GLN A 145 -11.65 -4.38 4.58
N ASP A 146 -11.48 -4.87 5.82
CA ASP A 146 -10.53 -4.31 6.78
C ASP A 146 -9.10 -4.25 6.28
N SER A 147 -8.69 -5.20 5.45
CA SER A 147 -7.34 -5.24 4.91
C SER A 147 -7.03 -4.05 3.98
N TYR A 148 -8.06 -3.32 3.53
CA TYR A 148 -7.90 -2.12 2.71
C TYR A 148 -8.38 -0.86 3.40
N ASN A 149 -8.61 -0.92 4.71
CA ASN A 149 -9.06 0.23 5.47
C ASN A 149 -7.86 1.07 5.92
N GLU A 150 -7.66 2.22 5.25
CA GLU A 150 -6.54 3.10 5.57
C GLU A 150 -6.64 3.71 6.98
N GLN A 151 -7.85 3.81 7.54
CA GLN A 151 -8.00 4.33 8.88
C GLN A 151 -7.33 3.41 9.91
N ARG A 152 -7.38 2.11 9.69
CA ARG A 152 -6.68 1.17 10.57
C ARG A 152 -5.17 1.43 10.58
N PHE A 153 -4.62 1.76 9.41
CA PHE A 153 -3.21 2.05 9.27
C PHE A 153 -2.83 3.35 10.02
N TYR A 154 -3.55 4.43 9.74
CA TYR A 154 -3.22 5.74 10.31
C TYR A 154 -3.56 5.85 11.80
N HIS A 155 -4.61 5.18 12.27
CA HIS A 155 -5.03 5.22 13.67
C HIS A 155 -4.11 4.47 14.63
N ASN A 156 -3.31 3.56 14.13
CA ASN A 156 -2.42 2.79 14.99
C ASN A 156 -1.36 3.66 15.67
N ARG A 157 -1.16 4.87 15.21
CA ARG A 157 -0.16 5.76 15.78
C ARG A 157 -0.79 6.76 16.76
N ARG A 158 -1.83 7.44 16.32
CA ARG A 158 -2.60 8.39 17.14
C ARG A 158 -3.82 8.84 16.35
N PRO A 159 -4.88 9.30 17.02
CA PRO A 159 -6.01 9.88 16.30
C PRO A 159 -5.58 11.11 15.51
N ALA A 160 -6.07 11.23 14.32
CA ALA A 160 -5.82 12.39 13.47
C ALA A 160 -7.16 13.05 13.12
N ALA A 161 -7.17 14.37 13.04
CA ALA A 161 -8.37 15.10 12.64
C ALA A 161 -8.71 14.82 11.18
N HIS A 162 -7.70 14.65 10.35
CA HIS A 162 -7.85 14.32 8.94
C HIS A 162 -6.90 13.19 8.61
N GLU A 163 -7.39 12.20 7.90
CA GLU A 163 -6.63 11.01 7.53
C GLU A 163 -6.68 10.79 6.03
N GLY A 164 -5.65 10.11 5.51
CA GLY A 164 -5.57 9.77 4.12
C GLY A 164 -5.14 10.95 3.26
N LEU A 165 -5.91 11.25 2.24
CA LEU A 165 -5.54 12.26 1.24
C LEU A 165 -6.37 13.52 1.37
N ARG A 166 -5.75 14.63 1.03
CA ARG A 166 -6.45 15.90 0.88
C ARG A 166 -6.05 16.56 -0.44
N ARG A 167 -6.85 17.50 -0.88
CA ARG A 167 -6.50 18.29 -2.06
C ARG A 167 -5.34 19.21 -1.70
N ARG A 168 -4.35 19.25 -2.58
CA ARG A 168 -3.20 20.14 -2.38
C ARG A 168 -3.65 21.59 -2.55
N ASP A 169 -3.15 22.45 -1.67
CA ASP A 169 -3.43 23.89 -1.75
C ASP A 169 -2.81 24.43 -3.04
N PRO A 170 -3.60 25.11 -3.90
CA PRO A 170 -3.07 25.63 -5.15
C PRO A 170 -2.02 26.75 -4.96
N GLU A 171 -1.95 27.33 -3.77
CA GLU A 171 -0.96 28.37 -3.49
C GLU A 171 0.29 27.84 -2.75
N ALA A 172 0.30 26.56 -2.47
CA ALA A 172 1.41 25.95 -1.75
C ALA A 172 2.61 25.65 -2.68
#